data_6715be78fb01a8bc1b870fdc4fbfa524
#
_entry.id   6715be78fb01a8bc1b870fdc4fbfa524
#
_cell.length_a   1.000
_cell.length_b   1.000
_cell.length_c   1.000
_cell.angle_alpha   90.00
_cell.angle_beta   90.00
_cell.angle_gamma   90.00
#
_symmetry.space_group_name_H-M   'P 1'
#
loop_
_entity.id
_entity.type
_entity.pdbx_description
1 polymer ?
#
loop_
_entity_poly.entity_id
_entity_poly.type
_entity_poly.pdbx_seq_one_letter_code
_entity_poly.pdbx_strand_id
1 'polypeptide(L)'
;MNKRRALRVSSIVLAFTMVSCATFAGNEANPDAVELAPIPVPVEFSSDMDKPVAFDATATVTVTCPDVGAAAWLVRHFSDWYGKQAPKVVQGGLQPAATAANATSCVPPEGDEAYAIAADSSSGIRISARSLAGVRWAAYTLRQLAIAKRGTFRTEGRIVPTLKVSDRPHLAFRAVHLCWFPEVRPTQMERAIRLAALMKFNYAIIEPWGMYASAKHPWWHWPNPTMTKEAVRRLTAIGADLGITLIPQINAYGHATSSRGCTIKHAMLDLQPEYEPLFEPGGWNWCVSNPETQRVLRDLIAEMHDDFGRPPFFHLGCDEAQPPSCPECRKTPYAELVCKHITGLADFVKSRGARAMIWHDMLLERGDPRWKGYVHHGTKTTATLADTLPKDVIICDWQYSYGNMKEARKDWPTMAYFKEKGFPVAGCPWMNFNAMKPMADYISKIGGFGFIETTWHHLRGSDWVQMYKFASAAAWGTSVPPRPPMYDTPFGNALRLIGHDMKLTDYLDTGHLNNQVPPGWWVDNN
;
A
#
# COMPACT_ATOMS: atom_id res chain seq x y z
N MET A 1 13.33 43.69 52.40
CA MET A 1 12.01 43.17 52.76
C MET A 1 11.48 42.29 51.61
N ASN A 2 11.63 40.98 51.80
CA ASN A 2 11.23 39.95 50.84
C ASN A 2 9.76 39.58 50.98
N LYS A 3 9.00 39.62 49.86
CA LYS A 3 7.70 38.94 49.78
C LYS A 3 7.79 37.85 48.70
N ARG A 4 7.90 36.59 49.17
CA ARG A 4 7.71 35.39 48.37
C ARG A 4 6.22 35.26 48.02
N ARG A 5 5.90 35.15 46.71
CA ARG A 5 4.58 34.71 46.25
C ARG A 5 4.67 33.20 45.96
N ALA A 6 3.85 32.44 46.71
CA ALA A 6 3.63 31.04 46.45
C ALA A 6 2.69 30.85 45.26
N LEU A 7 3.11 30.09 44.25
CA LEU A 7 2.23 29.61 43.20
C LEU A 7 1.45 28.39 43.73
N ARG A 8 0.13 28.50 43.72
CA ARG A 8 -0.76 27.35 43.88
C ARG A 8 -0.86 26.60 42.56
N VAL A 9 -0.46 25.34 42.56
CA VAL A 9 -0.71 24.37 41.49
C VAL A 9 -2.12 23.85 41.65
N SER A 10 -3.02 24.21 40.76
CA SER A 10 -4.37 23.62 40.68
C SER A 10 -4.30 22.34 39.86
N SER A 11 -4.56 21.22 40.51
CA SER A 11 -4.73 19.91 39.88
C SER A 11 -6.04 19.91 39.10
N ILE A 12 -5.94 19.84 37.77
CA ILE A 12 -7.10 19.59 36.91
C ILE A 12 -7.24 18.07 36.77
N VAL A 13 -8.27 17.54 37.40
CA VAL A 13 -8.72 16.15 37.20
C VAL A 13 -9.51 16.12 35.89
N LEU A 14 -8.95 15.50 34.86
CA LEU A 14 -9.69 15.19 33.62
C LEU A 14 -10.62 14.00 33.89
N ALA A 15 -11.92 14.28 33.96
CA ALA A 15 -12.94 13.24 33.92
C ALA A 15 -13.08 12.70 32.50
N PHE A 16 -12.71 11.44 32.28
CA PHE A 16 -13.04 10.71 31.08
C PHE A 16 -14.53 10.36 31.08
N THR A 17 -15.32 11.07 30.28
CA THR A 17 -16.69 10.68 29.95
C THR A 17 -16.66 9.48 29.00
N MET A 18 -17.12 8.33 29.48
CA MET A 18 -17.44 7.17 28.62
C MET A 18 -18.55 7.57 27.64
N VAL A 19 -18.23 7.58 26.36
CA VAL A 19 -19.23 7.68 25.29
C VAL A 19 -19.79 6.28 25.06
N SER A 20 -21.08 6.15 25.37
CA SER A 20 -21.90 4.97 25.13
C SER A 20 -21.86 4.59 23.65
N CYS A 21 -21.36 3.39 23.34
CA CYS A 21 -21.50 2.77 22.02
C CYS A 21 -22.97 2.46 21.75
N ALA A 22 -23.51 3.02 20.68
CA ALA A 22 -24.80 2.61 20.13
C ALA A 22 -24.71 1.17 19.65
N THR A 23 -25.54 0.31 20.17
CA THR A 23 -25.71 -1.08 19.80
C THR A 23 -26.22 -1.21 18.37
N PHE A 24 -25.38 -1.73 17.48
CA PHE A 24 -25.86 -2.34 16.24
C PHE A 24 -26.41 -3.73 16.57
N ALA A 25 -27.70 -3.90 16.44
CA ALA A 25 -28.37 -5.19 16.51
C ALA A 25 -28.05 -5.98 15.22
N GLY A 26 -27.12 -6.88 15.32
CA GLY A 26 -26.82 -7.89 14.31
C GLY A 26 -26.03 -9.00 15.02
N ASN A 27 -26.56 -10.18 15.09
CA ASN A 27 -26.08 -11.46 15.65
C ASN A 27 -24.94 -11.31 16.66
N GLU A 28 -25.17 -11.66 17.90
CA GLU A 28 -24.15 -11.75 18.95
C GLU A 28 -23.03 -12.71 18.49
N ALA A 29 -22.06 -12.18 17.75
CA ALA A 29 -20.83 -12.90 17.47
C ALA A 29 -20.10 -13.07 18.82
N ASN A 30 -19.69 -14.28 19.13
CA ASN A 30 -18.85 -14.59 20.27
C ASN A 30 -17.65 -13.63 20.28
N PRO A 31 -17.48 -12.75 21.29
CA PRO A 31 -16.39 -11.77 21.33
C PRO A 31 -15.02 -12.43 21.26
N ASP A 32 -14.85 -13.68 21.68
CA ASP A 32 -13.59 -14.41 21.62
C ASP A 32 -13.24 -14.88 20.18
N ALA A 33 -14.24 -15.08 19.31
CA ALA A 33 -14.01 -15.44 17.92
C ALA A 33 -13.44 -14.28 17.09
N VAL A 34 -13.70 -13.04 17.47
CA VAL A 34 -13.22 -11.83 16.79
C VAL A 34 -11.74 -11.56 17.11
N GLU A 35 -11.24 -12.00 18.26
CA GLU A 35 -9.82 -11.84 18.65
C GLU A 35 -8.84 -12.61 17.74
N LEU A 36 -9.29 -13.68 17.11
CA LEU A 36 -8.44 -14.56 16.29
C LEU A 36 -8.58 -14.32 14.78
N ALA A 37 -9.37 -13.35 14.35
CA ALA A 37 -9.53 -13.07 12.94
C ALA A 37 -8.26 -12.47 12.31
N PRO A 38 -7.83 -12.94 11.13
CA PRO A 38 -6.71 -12.36 10.40
C PRO A 38 -7.09 -11.02 9.78
N ILE A 39 -6.11 -10.23 9.34
CA ILE A 39 -6.36 -8.97 8.64
C ILE A 39 -5.75 -9.06 7.22
N PRO A 40 -6.55 -8.80 6.18
CA PRO A 40 -8.01 -8.60 6.18
C PRO A 40 -8.76 -9.86 6.61
N VAL A 41 -9.91 -9.68 7.25
CA VAL A 41 -10.80 -10.80 7.59
C VAL A 41 -11.32 -11.40 6.29
N PRO A 42 -11.31 -12.75 6.13
CA PRO A 42 -11.92 -13.37 4.96
C PRO A 42 -13.42 -13.09 4.85
N VAL A 43 -13.94 -13.08 3.62
CA VAL A 43 -15.36 -12.81 3.34
C VAL A 43 -16.28 -13.79 4.08
N GLU A 44 -15.95 -15.08 4.05
CA GLU A 44 -16.58 -16.10 4.87
C GLU A 44 -15.50 -16.69 5.80
N PHE A 45 -15.68 -16.54 7.09
CA PHE A 45 -14.70 -16.94 8.09
C PHE A 45 -15.40 -17.56 9.31
N SER A 46 -14.99 -18.77 9.67
CA SER A 46 -15.33 -19.37 10.95
C SER A 46 -14.10 -20.06 11.55
N SER A 47 -13.92 -19.92 12.83
CA SER A 47 -12.80 -20.50 13.57
C SER A 47 -13.24 -21.01 14.95
N ASP A 48 -12.62 -22.11 15.42
CA ASP A 48 -12.86 -22.68 16.73
C ASP A 48 -11.51 -23.10 17.34
N MET A 49 -11.10 -22.38 18.40
CA MET A 49 -9.85 -22.65 19.13
C MET A 49 -9.99 -23.74 20.20
N ASP A 50 -11.19 -24.16 20.54
CA ASP A 50 -11.39 -25.26 21.49
C ASP A 50 -10.96 -26.62 20.88
N LYS A 51 -10.91 -26.68 19.55
CA LYS A 51 -10.47 -27.85 18.77
C LYS A 51 -9.31 -27.46 17.82
N PRO A 52 -8.15 -27.09 18.35
CA PRO A 52 -7.05 -26.67 17.49
C PRO A 52 -6.49 -27.82 16.67
N VAL A 53 -6.00 -27.49 15.49
CA VAL A 53 -5.35 -28.42 14.54
C VAL A 53 -3.84 -28.18 14.59
N ALA A 54 -3.05 -29.25 14.58
CA ALA A 54 -1.60 -29.14 14.50
C ALA A 54 -1.17 -28.44 13.21
N PHE A 55 -0.21 -27.52 13.33
CA PHE A 55 0.39 -26.79 12.21
C PHE A 55 1.91 -26.78 12.37
N ASP A 56 2.49 -27.96 12.46
CA ASP A 56 3.93 -28.19 12.66
C ASP A 56 4.39 -29.39 11.82
N ALA A 57 5.60 -29.88 12.06
CA ALA A 57 6.21 -30.99 11.31
C ALA A 57 5.37 -32.30 11.30
N THR A 58 4.41 -32.45 12.21
CA THR A 58 3.50 -33.58 12.27
C THR A 58 2.27 -33.42 11.38
N ALA A 59 2.00 -32.17 10.94
CA ALA A 59 0.83 -31.85 10.15
C ALA A 59 1.09 -31.98 8.64
N THR A 60 -0.01 -32.27 7.91
CA THR A 60 -0.02 -32.23 6.45
C THR A 60 -0.96 -31.15 5.97
N VAL A 61 -0.47 -30.30 5.06
CA VAL A 61 -1.24 -29.29 4.32
C VAL A 61 -1.41 -29.79 2.90
N THR A 62 -2.64 -30.12 2.51
CA THR A 62 -2.98 -30.49 1.14
C THR A 62 -3.36 -29.26 0.34
N VAL A 63 -2.68 -29.00 -0.78
CA VAL A 63 -2.97 -27.88 -1.67
C VAL A 63 -3.54 -28.36 -2.98
N THR A 64 -4.71 -27.83 -3.36
CA THR A 64 -5.37 -28.07 -4.65
C THR A 64 -5.37 -26.76 -5.43
N CYS A 65 -4.59 -26.71 -6.50
CA CYS A 65 -4.45 -25.54 -7.37
C CYS A 65 -4.05 -26.00 -8.77
N PRO A 66 -4.60 -25.42 -9.84
CA PRO A 66 -4.18 -25.70 -11.22
C PRO A 66 -2.72 -25.29 -11.52
N ASP A 67 -2.21 -24.31 -10.78
CA ASP A 67 -0.82 -23.86 -10.92
C ASP A 67 0.13 -24.91 -10.31
N VAL A 68 0.94 -25.51 -11.16
CA VAL A 68 1.88 -26.58 -10.76
C VAL A 68 2.99 -26.08 -9.83
N GLY A 69 3.26 -24.76 -9.80
CA GLY A 69 4.24 -24.14 -8.90
C GLY A 69 3.72 -23.90 -7.48
N ALA A 70 2.41 -24.00 -7.25
CA ALA A 70 1.78 -23.60 -6.00
C ALA A 70 2.26 -24.42 -4.78
N ALA A 71 2.34 -25.74 -4.90
CA ALA A 71 2.83 -26.61 -3.83
C ALA A 71 4.32 -26.34 -3.54
N ALA A 72 5.14 -26.18 -4.56
CA ALA A 72 6.56 -25.88 -4.42
C ALA A 72 6.78 -24.51 -3.73
N TRP A 73 5.97 -23.51 -4.07
CA TRP A 73 5.99 -22.22 -3.40
C TRP A 73 5.67 -22.34 -1.91
N LEU A 74 4.61 -23.08 -1.54
CA LEU A 74 4.26 -23.34 -0.15
C LEU A 74 5.35 -24.10 0.61
N VAL A 75 5.92 -25.15 0.02
CA VAL A 75 7.03 -25.93 0.64
C VAL A 75 8.18 -25.00 1.01
N ARG A 76 8.62 -24.17 0.05
CA ARG A 76 9.72 -23.24 0.26
C ARG A 76 9.39 -22.22 1.35
N HIS A 77 8.23 -21.56 1.26
CA HIS A 77 7.86 -20.51 2.23
C HIS A 77 7.58 -21.06 3.62
N PHE A 78 6.94 -22.23 3.75
CA PHE A 78 6.75 -22.84 5.06
C PHE A 78 8.09 -23.26 5.67
N SER A 79 9.01 -23.78 4.86
CA SER A 79 10.37 -24.06 5.32
C SER A 79 11.10 -22.80 5.80
N ASP A 80 11.01 -21.71 5.06
CA ASP A 80 11.62 -20.42 5.43
C ASP A 80 10.99 -19.84 6.71
N TRP A 81 9.65 -19.93 6.85
CA TRP A 81 8.92 -19.35 7.97
C TRP A 81 8.99 -20.17 9.26
N TYR A 82 9.06 -21.50 9.15
CA TYR A 82 8.90 -22.39 10.29
C TYR A 82 10.09 -23.35 10.50
N GLY A 83 11.03 -23.38 9.59
CA GLY A 83 12.23 -24.21 9.68
C GLY A 83 11.89 -25.70 9.83
N LYS A 84 12.49 -26.35 10.83
CA LYS A 84 12.24 -27.76 11.14
C LYS A 84 10.81 -28.07 11.61
N GLN A 85 10.04 -27.03 11.96
CA GLN A 85 8.63 -27.15 12.38
C GLN A 85 7.65 -26.92 11.23
N ALA A 86 8.12 -26.80 10.00
CA ALA A 86 7.26 -26.61 8.84
C ALA A 86 6.34 -27.82 8.62
N PRO A 87 5.02 -27.62 8.40
CA PRO A 87 4.13 -28.71 8.04
C PRO A 87 4.50 -29.27 6.67
N LYS A 88 4.24 -30.55 6.48
CA LYS A 88 4.42 -31.22 5.19
C LYS A 88 3.37 -30.71 4.21
N VAL A 89 3.79 -30.29 3.01
CA VAL A 89 2.89 -29.88 1.93
C VAL A 89 2.78 -31.01 0.90
N VAL A 90 1.56 -31.33 0.50
CA VAL A 90 1.26 -32.31 -0.55
C VAL A 90 0.32 -31.72 -1.59
N GLN A 91 0.55 -32.01 -2.86
CA GLN A 91 -0.35 -31.65 -3.95
C GLN A 91 -1.60 -32.51 -3.91
N GLY A 92 -2.78 -31.90 -3.84
CA GLY A 92 -4.07 -32.55 -3.97
C GLY A 92 -4.47 -32.73 -5.44
N GLY A 93 -5.24 -33.77 -5.73
CA GLY A 93 -5.83 -33.94 -7.06
C GLY A 93 -6.87 -32.88 -7.37
N LEU A 94 -6.90 -32.39 -8.62
CA LEU A 94 -7.99 -31.53 -9.11
C LEU A 94 -9.24 -32.38 -9.22
N GLN A 95 -10.15 -32.31 -8.23
CA GLN A 95 -11.43 -33.02 -8.30
C GLN A 95 -12.43 -32.23 -9.15
N PRO A 96 -13.21 -32.88 -10.03
CA PRO A 96 -14.38 -32.25 -10.63
C PRO A 96 -15.37 -31.87 -9.52
N ALA A 97 -16.00 -30.71 -9.64
CA ALA A 97 -16.87 -30.09 -8.64
C ALA A 97 -18.14 -30.92 -8.25
N ALA A 98 -18.32 -32.14 -8.75
CA ALA A 98 -19.61 -32.84 -8.74
C ALA A 98 -19.72 -34.08 -7.82
N THR A 99 -18.69 -34.53 -7.08
CA THR A 99 -18.74 -35.81 -6.40
C THR A 99 -18.50 -35.86 -4.88
N ALA A 100 -18.44 -34.71 -4.20
CA ALA A 100 -18.20 -34.70 -2.75
C ALA A 100 -19.44 -34.28 -1.96
N ALA A 101 -20.45 -35.12 -1.89
CA ALA A 101 -21.66 -34.88 -1.07
C ALA A 101 -21.41 -34.96 0.46
N ASN A 102 -20.24 -35.37 0.94
CA ASN A 102 -19.96 -35.60 2.37
C ASN A 102 -18.59 -35.12 2.89
N ALA A 103 -17.77 -34.47 2.09
CA ALA A 103 -16.59 -33.77 2.63
C ALA A 103 -16.95 -32.28 2.74
N THR A 104 -16.64 -31.63 3.87
CA THR A 104 -16.74 -30.18 4.05
C THR A 104 -16.03 -29.53 2.86
N SER A 105 -16.81 -29.04 1.88
CA SER A 105 -16.28 -28.65 0.57
C SER A 105 -15.36 -27.46 0.71
N CYS A 106 -14.05 -27.67 0.57
CA CYS A 106 -13.06 -26.62 0.47
C CYS A 106 -12.98 -26.16 -1.01
N VAL A 107 -14.01 -25.44 -1.47
CA VAL A 107 -14.12 -24.97 -2.84
C VAL A 107 -13.94 -23.45 -2.84
N PRO A 108 -12.96 -22.90 -3.60
CA PRO A 108 -12.78 -21.46 -3.69
C PRO A 108 -13.94 -20.83 -4.48
N PRO A 109 -14.36 -19.60 -4.12
CA PRO A 109 -15.31 -18.83 -4.91
C PRO A 109 -14.75 -18.51 -6.31
N GLU A 110 -15.52 -17.80 -7.12
CA GLU A 110 -15.04 -17.35 -8.43
C GLU A 110 -14.01 -16.21 -8.30
N GLY A 111 -13.06 -16.17 -9.24
CA GLY A 111 -11.99 -15.18 -9.35
C GLY A 111 -10.58 -15.79 -9.22
N ASP A 112 -9.64 -15.27 -9.99
CA ASP A 112 -8.28 -15.80 -10.05
C ASP A 112 -7.55 -15.77 -8.70
N GLU A 113 -7.82 -14.78 -7.87
CA GLU A 113 -7.23 -14.62 -6.55
C GLU A 113 -8.03 -15.31 -5.43
N ALA A 114 -9.11 -16.03 -5.76
CA ALA A 114 -9.97 -16.68 -4.80
C ALA A 114 -9.33 -17.93 -4.19
N TYR A 115 -9.63 -18.17 -2.91
CA TYR A 115 -9.16 -19.35 -2.20
C TYR A 115 -10.16 -19.82 -1.15
N ALA A 116 -9.98 -21.06 -0.71
CA ALA A 116 -10.66 -21.64 0.44
C ALA A 116 -9.66 -22.37 1.34
N ILE A 117 -9.93 -22.38 2.64
CA ILE A 117 -9.18 -23.17 3.62
C ILE A 117 -10.18 -23.97 4.46
N ALA A 118 -9.86 -25.23 4.70
CA ALA A 118 -10.51 -26.04 5.71
C ALA A 118 -9.43 -26.69 6.59
N ALA A 119 -9.59 -26.60 7.91
CA ALA A 119 -8.72 -27.24 8.86
C ALA A 119 -9.56 -27.91 9.94
N ASP A 120 -9.39 -29.22 10.11
CA ASP A 120 -10.01 -30.00 11.16
C ASP A 120 -9.09 -31.15 11.60
N SER A 121 -9.28 -31.67 12.82
CA SER A 121 -8.43 -32.72 13.41
C SER A 121 -8.52 -34.08 12.69
N SER A 122 -9.57 -34.30 11.93
CA SER A 122 -9.81 -35.59 11.23
C SER A 122 -9.24 -35.58 9.81
N SER A 123 -9.28 -34.47 9.11
CA SER A 123 -8.90 -34.37 7.69
C SER A 123 -7.65 -33.48 7.45
N GLY A 124 -7.06 -32.92 8.51
CA GLY A 124 -5.89 -32.06 8.42
C GLY A 124 -6.22 -30.69 7.83
N ILE A 125 -5.25 -30.07 7.16
CA ILE A 125 -5.38 -28.73 6.60
C ILE A 125 -5.43 -28.82 5.07
N ARG A 126 -6.44 -28.21 4.47
CA ARG A 126 -6.64 -28.16 3.03
C ARG A 126 -6.71 -26.72 2.56
N ILE A 127 -5.99 -26.43 1.49
CA ILE A 127 -6.04 -25.18 0.74
C ILE A 127 -6.52 -25.51 -0.66
N SER A 128 -7.53 -24.82 -1.14
CA SER A 128 -7.94 -24.83 -2.54
C SER A 128 -7.93 -23.42 -3.10
N ALA A 129 -7.34 -23.24 -4.27
CA ALA A 129 -7.24 -21.95 -4.92
C ALA A 129 -7.28 -22.10 -6.44
N ARG A 130 -7.63 -21.01 -7.13
CA ARG A 130 -7.73 -21.00 -8.59
C ARG A 130 -6.39 -20.65 -9.26
N SER A 131 -5.47 -20.03 -8.52
CA SER A 131 -4.14 -19.65 -8.99
C SER A 131 -3.13 -19.62 -7.85
N LEU A 132 -1.84 -19.43 -8.18
CA LEU A 132 -0.79 -19.19 -7.19
C LEU A 132 -1.07 -17.97 -6.32
N ALA A 133 -1.73 -16.93 -6.85
CA ALA A 133 -2.10 -15.77 -6.04
C ALA A 133 -3.07 -16.15 -4.91
N GLY A 134 -4.12 -16.94 -5.20
CA GLY A 134 -5.02 -17.45 -4.17
C GLY A 134 -4.32 -18.31 -3.13
N VAL A 135 -3.33 -19.13 -3.54
CA VAL A 135 -2.52 -19.93 -2.60
C VAL A 135 -1.68 -19.04 -1.69
N ARG A 136 -1.09 -17.96 -2.20
CA ARG A 136 -0.36 -16.96 -1.40
C ARG A 136 -1.26 -16.34 -0.35
N TRP A 137 -2.46 -15.91 -0.73
CA TRP A 137 -3.42 -15.30 0.20
C TRP A 137 -3.90 -16.29 1.28
N ALA A 138 -4.12 -17.54 0.92
CA ALA A 138 -4.42 -18.61 1.88
C ALA A 138 -3.25 -18.81 2.87
N ALA A 139 -2.03 -18.87 2.37
CA ALA A 139 -0.83 -19.02 3.20
C ALA A 139 -0.65 -17.84 4.18
N TYR A 140 -0.91 -16.61 3.75
CA TYR A 140 -0.85 -15.45 4.63
C TYR A 140 -1.95 -15.44 5.69
N THR A 141 -3.14 -15.93 5.36
CA THR A 141 -4.21 -16.15 6.34
C THR A 141 -3.78 -17.18 7.38
N LEU A 142 -3.28 -18.33 6.96
CA LEU A 142 -2.77 -19.37 7.89
C LEU A 142 -1.60 -18.85 8.72
N ARG A 143 -0.70 -18.07 8.13
CA ARG A 143 0.45 -17.49 8.83
C ARG A 143 0.04 -16.57 9.97
N GLN A 144 -1.01 -15.76 9.78
CA GLN A 144 -1.55 -14.93 10.83
C GLN A 144 -2.22 -15.75 11.95
N LEU A 145 -2.85 -16.86 11.62
CA LEU A 145 -3.59 -17.73 12.56
C LEU A 145 -2.70 -18.76 13.26
N ALA A 146 -1.51 -19.07 12.74
CA ALA A 146 -0.60 -20.04 13.30
C ALA A 146 0.09 -19.52 14.57
N ILE A 147 -0.35 -20.00 15.74
CA ILE A 147 0.18 -19.61 17.04
C ILE A 147 1.00 -20.71 17.67
N ALA A 148 1.92 -20.35 18.56
CA ALA A 148 2.67 -21.33 19.36
C ALA A 148 1.72 -22.08 20.32
N LYS A 149 1.90 -23.38 20.44
CA LYS A 149 1.14 -24.20 21.38
C LYS A 149 1.47 -23.77 22.82
N ARG A 150 0.47 -23.36 23.58
CA ARG A 150 0.65 -22.91 24.98
C ARG A 150 1.02 -24.13 25.87
N GLY A 151 1.91 -23.92 26.83
CA GLY A 151 2.20 -24.89 27.89
C GLY A 151 3.58 -25.51 27.88
N THR A 152 4.45 -25.21 26.90
CA THR A 152 5.84 -25.65 26.90
C THR A 152 6.76 -24.44 26.87
N PHE A 153 7.75 -24.39 27.75
CA PHE A 153 8.83 -23.37 27.73
C PHE A 153 9.72 -23.45 26.47
N ARG A 154 9.50 -24.46 25.63
CA ARG A 154 10.09 -24.64 24.32
C ARG A 154 8.98 -24.63 23.29
N THR A 155 9.16 -23.92 22.20
CA THR A 155 8.25 -23.81 21.06
C THR A 155 8.19 -25.15 20.29
N GLU A 156 7.64 -26.15 20.90
CA GLU A 156 7.48 -27.48 20.29
C GLU A 156 6.15 -27.57 19.56
N GLY A 157 6.04 -26.85 18.45
CA GLY A 157 4.90 -26.93 17.57
C GLY A 157 4.03 -25.68 17.53
N ARG A 158 3.24 -25.60 16.50
CA ARG A 158 2.22 -24.57 16.26
C ARG A 158 0.86 -25.21 16.07
N ILE A 159 -0.17 -24.43 16.29
CA ILE A 159 -1.55 -24.82 16.06
C ILE A 159 -2.26 -23.71 15.28
N VAL A 160 -3.27 -24.10 14.52
CA VAL A 160 -4.29 -23.22 13.95
C VAL A 160 -5.66 -23.61 14.52
N PRO A 161 -6.64 -22.72 14.58
CA PRO A 161 -8.00 -23.11 14.95
C PRO A 161 -8.55 -24.16 13.96
N THR A 162 -9.55 -24.93 14.36
CA THR A 162 -10.47 -25.54 13.39
C THR A 162 -11.05 -24.41 12.55
N LEU A 163 -11.01 -24.53 11.22
CA LEU A 163 -11.11 -23.37 10.33
C LEU A 163 -11.92 -23.72 9.08
N LYS A 164 -12.81 -22.81 8.70
CA LYS A 164 -13.44 -22.79 7.39
C LYS A 164 -13.38 -21.38 6.84
N VAL A 165 -12.76 -21.23 5.67
CA VAL A 165 -12.57 -19.97 4.95
C VAL A 165 -13.00 -20.13 3.50
N SER A 166 -13.74 -19.16 2.98
CA SER A 166 -14.00 -18.93 1.56
C SER A 166 -13.80 -17.44 1.29
N ASP A 167 -12.85 -17.10 0.41
CA ASP A 167 -12.35 -15.73 0.36
C ASP A 167 -11.92 -15.30 -1.04
N ARG A 168 -12.09 -14.00 -1.31
CA ARG A 168 -11.64 -13.33 -2.54
C ARG A 168 -11.53 -11.82 -2.32
N PRO A 169 -10.67 -11.12 -3.08
CA PRO A 169 -10.62 -9.66 -2.99
C PRO A 169 -11.87 -8.99 -3.55
N HIS A 170 -12.22 -7.82 -2.97
CA HIS A 170 -13.26 -6.95 -3.47
C HIS A 170 -12.80 -6.10 -4.67
N LEU A 171 -11.55 -5.62 -4.61
CA LEU A 171 -10.91 -4.83 -5.67
C LEU A 171 -9.73 -5.60 -6.28
N ALA A 172 -9.62 -5.60 -7.60
CA ALA A 172 -8.56 -6.29 -8.32
C ALA A 172 -7.19 -5.58 -8.16
N PHE A 173 -7.15 -4.26 -8.20
CA PHE A 173 -5.92 -3.49 -7.99
C PHE A 173 -5.91 -2.92 -6.57
N ARG A 174 -4.95 -3.34 -5.76
CA ARG A 174 -4.78 -3.00 -4.35
C ARG A 174 -3.33 -2.65 -4.10
N ALA A 175 -3.02 -1.37 -4.02
CA ALA A 175 -1.65 -0.89 -3.90
C ALA A 175 -1.38 -0.17 -2.59
N VAL A 176 -0.12 -0.14 -2.21
CA VAL A 176 0.45 0.80 -1.25
C VAL A 176 1.38 1.74 -1.99
N HIS A 177 1.42 3.01 -1.59
CA HIS A 177 2.37 4.00 -2.10
C HIS A 177 3.42 4.28 -1.04
N LEU A 178 4.68 4.11 -1.38
CA LEU A 178 5.83 4.15 -0.48
C LEU A 178 6.84 5.18 -0.95
N CYS A 179 7.11 6.18 -0.11
CA CYS A 179 8.13 7.18 -0.38
C CYS A 179 9.50 6.70 0.15
N TRP A 180 10.49 6.66 -0.73
CA TRP A 180 11.87 6.34 -0.36
C TRP A 180 12.66 7.62 -0.11
N PHE A 181 12.59 8.11 1.12
CA PHE A 181 13.33 9.28 1.58
C PHE A 181 14.78 8.96 1.93
N PRO A 182 15.67 9.97 2.07
CA PRO A 182 17.07 9.78 2.48
C PRO A 182 17.27 8.97 3.76
N GLU A 183 16.36 9.08 4.72
CA GLU A 183 16.39 8.33 5.97
C GLU A 183 15.79 6.93 5.92
N VAL A 184 15.16 6.56 4.80
CA VAL A 184 14.58 5.22 4.62
C VAL A 184 15.64 4.25 4.12
N ARG A 185 15.84 3.16 4.85
CA ARG A 185 16.78 2.09 4.48
C ARG A 185 16.14 1.06 3.57
N PRO A 186 16.92 0.35 2.73
CA PRO A 186 16.42 -0.78 1.95
C PRO A 186 15.69 -1.85 2.78
N THR A 187 16.14 -2.10 4.01
CA THR A 187 15.51 -3.04 4.95
C THR A 187 14.12 -2.59 5.40
N GLN A 188 13.89 -1.29 5.57
CA GLN A 188 12.57 -0.75 5.88
C GLN A 188 11.61 -0.91 4.69
N MET A 189 12.09 -0.67 3.46
CA MET A 189 11.31 -0.92 2.25
C MET A 189 10.96 -2.39 2.08
N GLU A 190 11.93 -3.30 2.30
CA GLU A 190 11.67 -4.74 2.28
C GLU A 190 10.59 -5.13 3.30
N ARG A 191 10.68 -4.61 4.52
CA ARG A 191 9.70 -4.83 5.58
C ARG A 191 8.31 -4.34 5.16
N ALA A 192 8.22 -3.15 4.58
CA ALA A 192 6.96 -2.59 4.09
C ALA A 192 6.34 -3.45 2.99
N ILE A 193 7.14 -3.96 2.05
CA ILE A 193 6.70 -4.86 0.98
C ILE A 193 6.23 -6.21 1.55
N ARG A 194 6.97 -6.79 2.49
CA ARG A 194 6.56 -8.05 3.14
C ARG A 194 5.26 -7.90 3.94
N LEU A 195 5.08 -6.77 4.61
CA LEU A 195 3.83 -6.48 5.30
C LEU A 195 2.67 -6.25 4.32
N ALA A 196 2.92 -5.55 3.21
CA ALA A 196 1.92 -5.38 2.16
C ALA A 196 1.42 -6.75 1.62
N ALA A 197 2.35 -7.69 1.38
CA ALA A 197 2.00 -9.05 0.98
C ALA A 197 1.16 -9.78 2.04
N LEU A 198 1.59 -9.75 3.31
CA LEU A 198 0.84 -10.34 4.41
C LEU A 198 -0.59 -9.77 4.52
N MET A 199 -0.75 -8.48 4.20
CA MET A 199 -2.02 -7.77 4.16
C MET A 199 -2.77 -7.91 2.83
N LYS A 200 -2.31 -8.77 1.92
CA LYS A 200 -2.94 -9.10 0.64
C LYS A 200 -3.07 -7.92 -0.35
N PHE A 201 -2.20 -6.92 -0.27
CA PHE A 201 -1.97 -6.03 -1.41
C PHE A 201 -1.29 -6.79 -2.53
N ASN A 202 -1.44 -6.35 -3.78
CA ASN A 202 -0.80 -6.96 -4.94
C ASN A 202 0.10 -6.00 -5.72
N TYR A 203 0.15 -4.73 -5.34
CA TYR A 203 1.05 -3.72 -5.90
C TYR A 203 1.68 -2.85 -4.82
N ALA A 204 2.87 -2.32 -5.11
CA ALA A 204 3.51 -1.27 -4.32
C ALA A 204 4.12 -0.21 -5.26
N ILE A 205 3.68 1.04 -5.14
CA ILE A 205 4.22 2.17 -5.88
C ILE A 205 5.39 2.72 -5.07
N ILE A 206 6.57 2.84 -5.68
CA ILE A 206 7.78 3.31 -5.03
C ILE A 206 8.18 4.67 -5.61
N GLU A 207 8.13 5.69 -4.78
CA GLU A 207 8.49 7.06 -5.12
C GLU A 207 9.87 7.42 -4.55
N PRO A 208 10.90 7.64 -5.39
CA PRO A 208 12.26 7.94 -4.93
C PRO A 208 12.45 9.42 -4.67
N TRP A 209 12.30 9.86 -3.46
CA TRP A 209 12.57 11.25 -3.07
C TRP A 209 14.08 11.56 -3.08
N GLY A 210 14.65 11.64 -4.30
CA GLY A 210 16.07 11.90 -4.54
C GLY A 210 17.00 10.73 -4.19
N MET A 211 16.48 9.51 -3.99
CA MET A 211 17.29 8.38 -3.56
C MET A 211 17.59 7.34 -4.64
N TYR A 212 17.00 7.48 -5.85
CA TYR A 212 17.28 6.57 -6.96
C TYR A 212 18.63 6.89 -7.61
N ALA A 213 19.54 5.92 -7.59
CA ALA A 213 20.88 6.03 -8.15
C ALA A 213 20.86 5.84 -9.66
N SER A 214 20.46 6.88 -10.40
CA SER A 214 20.50 6.86 -11.87
C SER A 214 21.94 6.78 -12.37
N ALA A 215 22.21 5.83 -13.25
CA ALA A 215 23.51 5.73 -13.92
C ALA A 215 23.67 6.78 -15.04
N LYS A 216 22.57 7.18 -15.69
CA LYS A 216 22.57 8.19 -16.76
C LYS A 216 22.63 9.62 -16.21
N HIS A 217 22.00 9.84 -15.06
CA HIS A 217 21.89 11.16 -14.45
C HIS A 217 22.32 11.11 -12.97
N PRO A 218 23.64 10.92 -12.69
CA PRO A 218 24.14 10.77 -11.33
C PRO A 218 23.99 12.05 -10.49
N TRP A 219 23.66 13.18 -11.08
CA TRP A 219 23.34 14.43 -10.41
C TRP A 219 21.92 14.44 -9.80
N TRP A 220 21.04 13.54 -10.24
CA TRP A 220 19.63 13.51 -9.88
C TRP A 220 19.35 12.75 -8.57
N HIS A 221 20.29 12.64 -7.68
CA HIS A 221 20.11 12.00 -6.38
C HIS A 221 20.96 12.65 -5.28
N TRP A 222 20.58 12.39 -4.04
CA TRP A 222 21.37 12.73 -2.87
C TRP A 222 22.74 12.05 -2.92
N PRO A 223 23.77 12.67 -2.28
CA PRO A 223 24.99 11.94 -1.97
C PRO A 223 24.66 10.63 -1.23
N ASN A 224 25.28 9.51 -1.61
CA ASN A 224 25.03 8.19 -1.03
C ASN A 224 23.58 7.67 -1.18
N PRO A 225 23.05 7.57 -2.39
CA PRO A 225 21.71 7.06 -2.63
C PRO A 225 21.61 5.59 -2.19
N THR A 226 20.52 5.25 -1.49
CA THR A 226 20.28 3.88 -1.01
C THR A 226 19.39 3.07 -1.93
N MET A 227 18.69 3.72 -2.86
CA MET A 227 17.87 3.08 -3.88
C MET A 227 18.72 2.77 -5.12
N THR A 228 19.72 1.90 -4.92
CA THR A 228 20.60 1.46 -6.00
C THR A 228 19.88 0.45 -6.91
N LYS A 229 20.42 0.25 -8.09
CA LYS A 229 19.92 -0.76 -9.05
C LYS A 229 19.80 -2.15 -8.43
N GLU A 230 20.80 -2.55 -7.65
CA GLU A 230 20.83 -3.83 -6.94
C GLU A 230 19.73 -3.90 -5.88
N ALA A 231 19.56 -2.83 -5.09
CA ALA A 231 18.50 -2.75 -4.09
C ALA A 231 17.11 -2.84 -4.72
N VAL A 232 16.87 -2.10 -5.80
CA VAL A 232 15.60 -2.13 -6.55
C VAL A 232 15.32 -3.52 -7.10
N ARG A 233 16.28 -4.13 -7.79
CA ARG A 233 16.12 -5.48 -8.37
C ARG A 233 15.89 -6.54 -7.32
N ARG A 234 16.60 -6.46 -6.20
CA ARG A 234 16.40 -7.35 -5.06
C ARG A 234 14.99 -7.21 -4.50
N LEU A 235 14.51 -5.99 -4.28
CA LEU A 235 13.16 -5.74 -3.76
C LEU A 235 12.08 -6.17 -4.75
N THR A 236 12.29 -5.95 -6.05
CA THR A 236 11.39 -6.40 -7.12
C THR A 236 11.27 -7.93 -7.14
N ALA A 237 12.39 -8.64 -7.01
CA ALA A 237 12.39 -10.10 -6.92
C ALA A 237 11.66 -10.61 -5.67
N ILE A 238 11.89 -9.98 -4.52
CA ILE A 238 11.17 -10.29 -3.26
C ILE A 238 9.68 -10.02 -3.45
N GLY A 239 9.31 -8.87 -3.99
CA GLY A 239 7.90 -8.53 -4.24
C GLY A 239 7.22 -9.55 -5.15
N ALA A 240 7.82 -9.88 -6.27
CA ALA A 240 7.29 -10.86 -7.24
C ALA A 240 7.08 -12.25 -6.61
N ASP A 241 8.04 -12.70 -5.80
CA ASP A 241 7.92 -13.96 -5.07
C ASP A 241 6.75 -13.94 -4.07
N LEU A 242 6.54 -12.83 -3.42
CA LEU A 242 5.47 -12.65 -2.43
C LEU A 242 4.10 -12.29 -3.06
N GLY A 243 4.03 -12.02 -4.37
CA GLY A 243 2.80 -11.62 -5.05
C GLY A 243 2.58 -10.10 -5.11
N ILE A 244 3.62 -9.30 -4.89
CA ILE A 244 3.60 -7.84 -5.00
C ILE A 244 4.36 -7.40 -6.25
N THR A 245 3.70 -6.71 -7.17
CA THR A 245 4.36 -6.03 -8.29
C THR A 245 4.77 -4.63 -7.87
N LEU A 246 6.07 -4.29 -7.97
CA LEU A 246 6.57 -2.96 -7.70
C LEU A 246 6.37 -2.05 -8.92
N ILE A 247 5.82 -0.86 -8.70
CA ILE A 247 5.56 0.16 -9.72
C ILE A 247 6.47 1.36 -9.44
N PRO A 248 7.34 1.78 -10.36
CA PRO A 248 8.13 3.00 -10.17
C PRO A 248 7.27 4.25 -10.31
N GLN A 249 7.60 5.28 -9.52
CA GLN A 249 7.05 6.62 -9.65
C GLN A 249 8.18 7.62 -9.86
N ILE A 250 7.93 8.64 -10.67
CA ILE A 250 8.74 9.84 -10.79
C ILE A 250 7.82 11.06 -10.72
N ASN A 251 8.25 12.13 -10.06
CA ASN A 251 7.56 13.41 -10.14
C ASN A 251 7.95 14.13 -11.42
N ALA A 252 7.20 13.85 -12.48
CA ALA A 252 7.54 14.29 -13.84
C ALA A 252 7.12 15.73 -14.16
N TYR A 253 6.42 16.41 -13.25
CA TYR A 253 6.05 17.81 -13.42
C TYR A 253 6.20 18.61 -12.13
N GLY A 254 5.21 18.64 -11.20
CA GLY A 254 5.39 19.22 -9.88
C GLY A 254 6.30 18.37 -9.00
N HIS A 255 6.75 18.89 -7.87
CA HIS A 255 7.69 18.22 -6.97
C HIS A 255 9.01 17.78 -7.63
N ALA A 256 9.46 18.50 -8.63
CA ALA A 256 10.58 18.10 -9.49
C ALA A 256 11.93 18.01 -8.75
N THR A 257 12.24 19.01 -7.92
CA THR A 257 13.43 19.02 -7.07
C THR A 257 13.10 19.49 -5.67
N SER A 258 13.32 20.71 -5.30
CA SER A 258 13.04 21.15 -3.95
C SER A 258 11.76 21.96 -3.87
N SER A 259 11.07 21.87 -2.74
CA SER A 259 10.28 22.99 -2.29
C SER A 259 11.13 23.81 -1.33
N ARG A 260 11.25 25.09 -1.58
CA ARG A 260 11.96 26.04 -0.70
C ARG A 260 11.41 26.09 0.72
N GLY A 261 10.27 25.47 1.01
CA GLY A 261 9.65 25.44 2.33
C GLY A 261 9.70 24.09 3.04
N CYS A 262 9.82 22.98 2.31
CA CYS A 262 9.82 21.61 2.87
C CYS A 262 11.19 20.94 2.78
N THR A 263 12.18 21.67 2.96
CA THR A 263 13.56 21.48 3.38
C THR A 263 14.32 20.18 3.07
N ILE A 264 13.77 19.06 2.63
CA ILE A 264 14.59 17.83 2.61
C ILE A 264 14.27 16.92 1.43
N LYS A 265 13.19 17.16 0.73
CA LYS A 265 12.67 16.13 -0.18
C LYS A 265 13.45 16.02 -1.48
N HIS A 266 13.88 17.14 -2.06
CA HIS A 266 14.61 17.17 -3.33
C HIS A 266 15.61 18.33 -3.39
N ALA A 267 16.47 18.48 -2.43
CA ALA A 267 17.46 19.57 -2.41
C ALA A 267 18.54 19.43 -3.52
N MET A 268 18.20 18.82 -4.66
CA MET A 268 19.17 18.59 -5.74
C MET A 268 19.70 19.89 -6.32
N LEU A 269 18.87 20.93 -6.48
CA LEU A 269 19.34 22.24 -6.95
C LEU A 269 20.22 22.95 -5.95
N ASP A 270 20.01 22.75 -4.64
CA ASP A 270 20.89 23.32 -3.62
C ASP A 270 22.28 22.68 -3.66
N LEU A 271 22.35 21.40 -4.05
CA LEU A 271 23.61 20.65 -4.18
C LEU A 271 24.27 20.85 -5.54
N GLN A 272 23.49 21.07 -6.59
CA GLN A 272 23.95 21.09 -7.98
C GLN A 272 23.21 22.18 -8.76
N PRO A 273 23.50 23.48 -8.47
CA PRO A 273 22.77 24.63 -9.04
C PRO A 273 22.94 24.77 -10.55
N GLU A 274 23.95 24.15 -11.15
CA GLU A 274 24.18 24.14 -12.61
C GLU A 274 23.06 23.49 -13.41
N TYR A 275 22.22 22.65 -12.77
CA TYR A 275 21.05 22.04 -13.42
C TYR A 275 19.78 22.89 -13.33
N GLU A 276 19.83 24.10 -12.75
CA GLU A 276 18.67 25.01 -12.68
C GLU A 276 17.94 25.21 -14.03
N PRO A 277 18.61 25.27 -15.21
CA PRO A 277 17.93 25.40 -16.49
C PRO A 277 16.95 24.27 -16.85
N LEU A 278 17.03 23.12 -16.20
CA LEU A 278 16.09 22.02 -16.38
C LEU A 278 14.74 22.22 -15.67
N PHE A 279 14.66 23.22 -14.81
CA PHE A 279 13.52 23.47 -13.93
C PHE A 279 12.91 24.85 -14.16
N GLU A 280 11.66 25.02 -13.76
CA GLU A 280 11.08 26.34 -13.56
C GLU A 280 11.80 27.08 -12.43
N PRO A 281 11.85 28.41 -12.45
CA PRO A 281 12.44 29.19 -11.37
C PRO A 281 11.93 28.75 -10.00
N GLY A 282 12.86 28.37 -9.13
CA GLY A 282 12.54 27.84 -7.80
C GLY A 282 12.51 26.30 -7.70
N GLY A 283 12.61 25.57 -8.80
CA GLY A 283 12.80 24.12 -8.80
C GLY A 283 11.56 23.27 -8.49
N TRP A 284 10.38 23.88 -8.32
CA TRP A 284 9.17 23.14 -7.99
C TRP A 284 8.64 22.30 -9.16
N ASN A 285 8.67 22.89 -10.36
CA ASN A 285 8.30 22.17 -11.58
C ASN A 285 9.55 21.93 -12.46
N TRP A 286 9.48 20.89 -13.28
CA TRP A 286 10.35 20.77 -14.44
C TRP A 286 10.04 21.87 -15.49
N CYS A 287 11.08 22.41 -16.15
CA CYS A 287 10.91 23.26 -17.32
C CYS A 287 10.60 22.40 -18.55
N VAL A 288 9.31 22.15 -18.79
CA VAL A 288 8.86 21.16 -19.79
C VAL A 288 9.03 21.63 -21.24
N SER A 289 9.31 22.91 -21.46
CA SER A 289 9.70 23.44 -22.78
C SER A 289 11.17 23.20 -23.10
N ASN A 290 12.00 22.87 -22.12
CA ASN A 290 13.42 22.57 -22.36
C ASN A 290 13.56 21.15 -22.94
N PRO A 291 14.13 20.98 -24.16
CA PRO A 291 14.32 19.66 -24.78
C PRO A 291 15.19 18.72 -23.92
N GLU A 292 16.17 19.26 -23.21
CA GLU A 292 17.02 18.47 -22.33
C GLU A 292 16.23 17.89 -21.15
N THR A 293 15.30 18.66 -20.57
CA THR A 293 14.35 18.14 -19.56
C THR A 293 13.57 16.94 -20.10
N GLN A 294 13.07 17.03 -21.34
CA GLN A 294 12.34 15.92 -21.95
C GLN A 294 13.21 14.68 -22.14
N ARG A 295 14.50 14.87 -22.48
CA ARG A 295 15.47 13.79 -22.59
C ARG A 295 15.76 13.15 -21.23
N VAL A 296 16.05 13.96 -20.22
CA VAL A 296 16.32 13.50 -18.85
C VAL A 296 15.17 12.68 -18.29
N LEU A 297 13.93 13.18 -18.40
CA LEU A 297 12.75 12.48 -17.91
C LEU A 297 12.55 11.12 -18.60
N ARG A 298 12.72 11.05 -19.93
CA ARG A 298 12.61 9.78 -20.66
C ARG A 298 13.72 8.80 -20.27
N ASP A 299 14.94 9.28 -20.06
CA ASP A 299 16.05 8.46 -19.60
C ASP A 299 15.78 7.88 -18.21
N LEU A 300 15.31 8.71 -17.26
CA LEU A 300 14.95 8.28 -15.89
C LEU A 300 13.79 7.28 -15.92
N ILE A 301 12.72 7.55 -16.68
CA ILE A 301 11.59 6.63 -16.83
C ILE A 301 12.07 5.29 -17.41
N ALA A 302 12.92 5.31 -18.44
CA ALA A 302 13.42 4.10 -19.08
C ALA A 302 14.27 3.28 -18.10
N GLU A 303 15.21 3.92 -17.40
CA GLU A 303 16.11 3.27 -16.47
C GLU A 303 15.34 2.67 -15.28
N MET A 304 14.46 3.45 -14.65
CA MET A 304 13.63 2.96 -13.55
C MET A 304 12.72 1.82 -13.99
N HIS A 305 12.06 1.94 -15.15
CA HIS A 305 11.17 0.88 -15.64
C HIS A 305 11.91 -0.44 -15.87
N ASP A 306 13.15 -0.38 -16.41
CA ASP A 306 13.99 -1.57 -16.59
C ASP A 306 14.45 -2.16 -15.23
N ASP A 307 14.86 -1.33 -14.29
CA ASP A 307 15.33 -1.80 -12.97
C ASP A 307 14.21 -2.41 -12.12
N PHE A 308 12.97 -1.96 -12.30
CA PHE A 308 11.78 -2.54 -11.68
C PHE A 308 11.23 -3.78 -12.42
N GLY A 309 11.95 -4.29 -13.44
CA GLY A 309 11.56 -5.49 -14.18
C GLY A 309 10.41 -5.27 -15.16
N ARG A 310 10.22 -4.05 -15.65
CA ARG A 310 9.18 -3.64 -16.62
C ARG A 310 7.76 -3.96 -16.16
N PRO A 311 7.32 -3.41 -15.04
CA PRO A 311 5.95 -3.61 -14.55
C PRO A 311 4.92 -3.02 -15.53
N PRO A 312 3.64 -3.47 -15.45
CA PRO A 312 2.60 -3.03 -16.39
C PRO A 312 2.13 -1.58 -16.17
N PHE A 313 2.65 -0.91 -15.15
CA PHE A 313 2.30 0.47 -14.80
C PHE A 313 3.54 1.29 -14.48
N PHE A 314 3.44 2.61 -14.71
CA PHE A 314 4.44 3.60 -14.31
C PHE A 314 3.72 4.86 -13.82
N HIS A 315 4.03 5.35 -12.62
CA HIS A 315 3.41 6.53 -12.07
C HIS A 315 4.24 7.78 -12.37
N LEU A 316 3.64 8.77 -13.03
CA LEU A 316 4.32 10.00 -13.45
C LEU A 316 4.20 11.15 -12.43
N GLY A 317 3.49 10.96 -11.31
CA GLY A 317 3.23 12.03 -10.34
C GLY A 317 2.36 13.13 -10.92
N CYS A 318 2.93 14.28 -11.22
CA CYS A 318 2.31 15.47 -11.85
C CYS A 318 1.36 16.26 -10.94
N ASP A 319 1.40 16.04 -9.64
CA ASP A 319 0.59 16.75 -8.65
C ASP A 319 1.16 18.13 -8.28
N GLU A 320 0.28 18.97 -7.72
CA GLU A 320 0.58 20.27 -7.12
C GLU A 320 1.46 21.19 -7.97
N ALA A 321 1.47 20.99 -9.29
CA ALA A 321 2.27 21.81 -10.20
C ALA A 321 1.75 23.24 -10.25
N GLN A 322 2.68 24.18 -10.37
CA GLN A 322 2.37 25.60 -10.45
C GLN A 322 2.34 26.08 -11.91
N PRO A 323 1.60 27.17 -12.23
CA PRO A 323 1.69 27.80 -13.52
C PRO A 323 3.13 28.15 -13.88
N PRO A 324 3.54 28.03 -15.17
CA PRO A 324 4.92 28.26 -15.57
C PRO A 324 5.36 29.70 -15.35
N SER A 325 6.58 29.88 -14.89
CA SER A 325 7.19 31.18 -14.60
C SER A 325 8.36 31.50 -15.53
N CYS A 326 9.01 30.52 -16.14
CA CYS A 326 10.11 30.77 -17.07
C CYS A 326 9.62 31.35 -18.41
N PRO A 327 10.46 32.17 -19.10
CA PRO A 327 10.07 32.81 -20.37
C PRO A 327 9.68 31.82 -21.47
N GLU A 328 10.33 30.65 -21.53
CA GLU A 328 10.10 29.66 -22.58
C GLU A 328 8.76 28.95 -22.41
N CYS A 329 8.45 28.48 -21.20
CA CYS A 329 7.18 27.80 -20.92
C CYS A 329 5.98 28.76 -21.06
N ARG A 330 6.16 30.05 -20.77
CA ARG A 330 5.10 31.08 -20.95
C ARG A 330 4.73 31.37 -22.40
N LYS A 331 5.53 30.96 -23.37
CA LYS A 331 5.21 31.12 -24.79
C LYS A 331 4.05 30.24 -25.24
N THR A 332 3.80 29.16 -24.53
CA THR A 332 2.72 28.20 -24.82
C THR A 332 1.59 28.35 -23.78
N PRO A 333 0.31 28.32 -24.19
CA PRO A 333 -0.81 28.30 -23.25
C PRO A 333 -0.66 27.14 -22.26
N TYR A 334 -0.92 27.42 -20.98
CA TYR A 334 -0.58 26.50 -19.88
C TYR A 334 -1.21 25.10 -20.05
N ALA A 335 -2.48 25.02 -20.41
CA ALA A 335 -3.15 23.74 -20.63
C ALA A 335 -2.52 22.96 -21.79
N GLU A 336 -2.19 23.62 -22.89
CA GLU A 336 -1.53 23.01 -24.05
C GLU A 336 -0.15 22.49 -23.70
N LEU A 337 0.62 23.29 -22.96
CA LEU A 337 1.95 22.91 -22.49
C LEU A 337 1.90 21.63 -21.64
N VAL A 338 1.01 21.59 -20.65
CA VAL A 338 0.86 20.44 -19.75
C VAL A 338 0.29 19.23 -20.47
N CYS A 339 -0.71 19.42 -21.36
CA CYS A 339 -1.27 18.36 -22.18
C CYS A 339 -0.19 17.67 -23.03
N LYS A 340 0.58 18.44 -23.77
CA LYS A 340 1.68 17.96 -24.60
C LYS A 340 2.71 17.18 -23.78
N HIS A 341 3.06 17.72 -22.60
CA HIS A 341 4.05 17.09 -21.72
C HIS A 341 3.55 15.75 -21.18
N ILE A 342 2.38 15.72 -20.54
CA ILE A 342 1.83 14.49 -19.95
C ILE A 342 1.56 13.44 -21.04
N THR A 343 0.93 13.83 -22.16
CA THR A 343 0.67 12.92 -23.29
C THR A 343 1.96 12.32 -23.83
N GLY A 344 2.98 13.17 -24.06
CA GLY A 344 4.27 12.71 -24.58
C GLY A 344 5.01 11.73 -23.67
N LEU A 345 4.88 11.88 -22.34
CA LEU A 345 5.43 10.92 -21.38
C LEU A 345 4.55 9.67 -21.25
N ALA A 346 3.23 9.80 -21.29
CA ALA A 346 2.32 8.66 -21.29
C ALA A 346 2.52 7.77 -22.52
N ASP A 347 2.68 8.35 -23.72
CA ASP A 347 3.00 7.63 -24.95
C ASP A 347 4.37 6.94 -24.85
N PHE A 348 5.34 7.60 -24.25
CA PHE A 348 6.65 6.99 -24.01
C PHE A 348 6.54 5.79 -23.05
N VAL A 349 5.84 5.90 -21.96
CA VAL A 349 5.56 4.79 -21.03
C VAL A 349 4.83 3.66 -21.75
N LYS A 350 3.84 3.99 -22.58
CA LYS A 350 3.08 3.02 -23.40
C LYS A 350 3.97 2.29 -24.41
N SER A 351 4.90 2.99 -25.06
CA SER A 351 5.87 2.39 -25.98
C SER A 351 6.79 1.39 -25.30
N ARG A 352 6.91 1.45 -23.98
CA ARG A 352 7.67 0.52 -23.14
C ARG A 352 6.83 -0.64 -22.59
N GLY A 353 5.55 -0.73 -22.98
CA GLY A 353 4.62 -1.79 -22.56
C GLY A 353 3.91 -1.54 -21.22
N ALA A 354 3.94 -0.31 -20.70
CA ALA A 354 3.26 0.05 -19.47
C ALA A 354 2.15 1.09 -19.69
N ARG A 355 1.27 1.25 -18.71
CA ARG A 355 0.28 2.32 -18.65
C ARG A 355 0.71 3.39 -17.67
N ALA A 356 0.52 4.65 -18.04
CA ALA A 356 0.82 5.79 -17.20
C ALA A 356 -0.26 5.97 -16.11
N MET A 357 0.18 6.34 -14.92
CA MET A 357 -0.66 6.77 -13.79
C MET A 357 -0.26 8.20 -13.43
N ILE A 358 -1.22 9.05 -13.08
CA ILE A 358 -0.98 10.43 -12.60
C ILE A 358 -1.88 10.77 -11.42
N TRP A 359 -1.46 11.70 -10.59
CA TRP A 359 -2.32 12.32 -9.59
C TRP A 359 -3.35 13.24 -10.24
N HIS A 360 -4.53 13.38 -9.67
CA HIS A 360 -5.72 14.00 -10.26
C HIS A 360 -5.80 15.52 -10.12
N ASP A 361 -5.20 16.09 -9.10
CA ASP A 361 -5.53 17.39 -8.52
C ASP A 361 -5.38 18.57 -9.50
N MET A 362 -4.43 18.50 -10.43
CA MET A 362 -4.24 19.51 -11.48
C MET A 362 -5.35 19.52 -12.54
N LEU A 363 -6.18 18.48 -12.61
CA LEU A 363 -7.28 18.33 -13.57
C LEU A 363 -8.62 18.88 -13.04
N LEU A 364 -8.62 19.44 -11.84
CA LEU A 364 -9.80 20.03 -11.20
C LEU A 364 -9.53 21.48 -10.85
N GLU A 365 -10.40 22.40 -11.29
CA GLU A 365 -10.25 23.85 -11.06
C GLU A 365 -10.33 24.18 -9.57
N ARG A 366 -9.30 24.89 -9.06
CA ARG A 366 -9.29 25.41 -7.70
C ARG A 366 -10.40 26.43 -7.50
N GLY A 367 -11.21 26.22 -6.46
CA GLY A 367 -12.33 27.10 -6.13
C GLY A 367 -13.64 26.78 -6.86
N ASP A 368 -13.67 25.79 -7.74
CA ASP A 368 -14.93 25.30 -8.34
C ASP A 368 -15.84 24.73 -7.23
N PRO A 369 -17.07 25.25 -7.08
CA PRO A 369 -18.00 24.83 -6.03
C PRO A 369 -18.36 23.34 -6.07
N ARG A 370 -18.24 22.67 -7.24
CA ARG A 370 -18.47 21.23 -7.39
C ARG A 370 -17.52 20.41 -6.52
N TRP A 371 -16.29 20.92 -6.31
CA TRP A 371 -15.23 20.24 -5.59
C TRP A 371 -15.04 20.73 -4.16
N LYS A 372 -15.99 21.48 -3.62
CA LYS A 372 -15.91 22.00 -2.25
C LYS A 372 -15.68 20.87 -1.24
N GLY A 373 -14.56 20.94 -0.52
CA GLY A 373 -14.16 19.94 0.47
C GLY A 373 -13.48 18.70 -0.11
N TYR A 374 -13.14 18.72 -1.39
CA TYR A 374 -12.29 17.74 -2.07
C TYR A 374 -11.00 18.41 -2.55
N VAL A 375 -9.96 17.61 -2.80
CA VAL A 375 -8.68 18.14 -3.29
C VAL A 375 -8.81 18.54 -4.77
N HIS A 376 -8.36 19.77 -5.09
CA HIS A 376 -8.42 20.37 -6.42
C HIS A 376 -7.42 21.52 -6.49
N HIS A 377 -6.32 21.36 -7.24
CA HIS A 377 -5.23 22.36 -7.31
C HIS A 377 -5.06 22.98 -8.71
N GLY A 378 -5.81 22.51 -9.69
CA GLY A 378 -5.73 22.97 -11.05
C GLY A 378 -6.19 24.41 -11.23
N THR A 379 -5.90 24.96 -12.40
CA THR A 379 -6.44 26.22 -12.89
C THR A 379 -7.66 25.95 -13.77
N LYS A 380 -8.44 27.00 -14.10
CA LYS A 380 -9.52 26.89 -15.08
C LYS A 380 -9.06 26.25 -16.40
N THR A 381 -7.83 26.55 -16.83
CA THR A 381 -7.26 26.02 -18.06
C THR A 381 -6.78 24.59 -17.92
N THR A 382 -6.11 24.22 -16.83
CA THR A 382 -5.68 22.81 -16.64
C THR A 382 -6.84 21.87 -16.36
N ALA A 383 -7.97 22.36 -15.86
CA ALA A 383 -9.18 21.55 -15.72
C ALA A 383 -9.69 21.01 -17.09
N THR A 384 -9.38 21.68 -18.22
CA THR A 384 -9.72 21.18 -19.56
C THR A 384 -8.93 19.94 -19.97
N LEU A 385 -7.84 19.60 -19.25
CA LEU A 385 -7.04 18.40 -19.50
C LEU A 385 -7.85 17.11 -19.30
N ALA A 386 -8.88 17.14 -18.46
CA ALA A 386 -9.81 16.03 -18.32
C ALA A 386 -10.54 15.67 -19.63
N ASP A 387 -10.61 16.61 -20.60
CA ASP A 387 -11.20 16.35 -21.92
C ASP A 387 -10.16 15.89 -22.96
N THR A 388 -8.92 16.32 -22.82
CA THR A 388 -7.88 16.21 -23.87
C THR A 388 -6.82 15.12 -23.63
N LEU A 389 -6.57 14.73 -22.38
CA LEU A 389 -5.61 13.67 -22.08
C LEU A 389 -6.06 12.29 -22.60
N PRO A 390 -5.11 11.41 -22.98
CA PRO A 390 -5.39 10.02 -23.36
C PRO A 390 -6.17 9.27 -22.30
N LYS A 391 -7.25 8.59 -22.70
CA LYS A 391 -8.19 7.93 -21.76
C LYS A 391 -7.68 6.61 -21.17
N ASP A 392 -6.54 6.14 -21.62
CA ASP A 392 -5.85 4.99 -21.02
C ASP A 392 -4.92 5.38 -19.85
N VAL A 393 -4.69 6.67 -19.60
CA VAL A 393 -4.03 7.17 -18.40
C VAL A 393 -4.91 6.88 -17.18
N ILE A 394 -4.30 6.33 -16.12
CA ILE A 394 -5.00 6.03 -14.87
C ILE A 394 -4.94 7.25 -13.96
N ILE A 395 -6.09 7.75 -13.54
CA ILE A 395 -6.19 8.88 -12.61
C ILE A 395 -6.19 8.35 -11.17
N CYS A 396 -5.20 8.78 -10.40
CA CYS A 396 -5.06 8.47 -8.98
C CYS A 396 -5.63 9.63 -8.16
N ASP A 397 -6.86 9.47 -7.68
CA ASP A 397 -7.64 10.51 -7.01
C ASP A 397 -7.39 10.47 -5.50
N TRP A 398 -6.46 11.33 -5.01
CA TRP A 398 -6.12 11.42 -3.61
C TRP A 398 -7.04 12.39 -2.84
N GLN A 399 -7.78 11.82 -1.86
CA GLN A 399 -8.79 12.55 -1.10
C GLN A 399 -8.67 12.20 0.38
N TYR A 400 -8.09 13.10 1.15
CA TYR A 400 -7.72 12.84 2.54
C TYR A 400 -8.77 13.28 3.56
N SER A 401 -9.83 13.99 3.13
CA SER A 401 -10.93 14.48 3.98
C SER A 401 -10.46 15.25 5.21
N TYR A 402 -9.58 16.24 5.02
CA TYR A 402 -9.21 17.15 6.08
C TYR A 402 -10.47 17.89 6.60
N GLY A 403 -10.66 17.92 7.88
CA GLY A 403 -11.65 18.77 8.54
C GLY A 403 -12.77 18.07 9.28
N ASN A 404 -13.18 16.87 8.95
CA ASN A 404 -14.12 16.11 9.77
C ASN A 404 -13.84 14.60 9.75
N MET A 405 -12.83 14.18 10.50
CA MET A 405 -12.46 12.76 10.66
C MET A 405 -13.55 11.93 11.36
N LYS A 406 -14.62 12.56 11.86
CA LYS A 406 -15.72 11.89 12.56
C LYS A 406 -16.84 11.43 11.63
N GLU A 407 -16.96 12.01 10.43
CA GLU A 407 -17.99 11.63 9.46
C GLU A 407 -17.35 10.93 8.27
N ALA A 408 -17.70 9.67 8.05
CA ALA A 408 -17.33 8.96 6.85
C ALA A 408 -18.03 9.60 5.63
N ARG A 409 -17.26 10.00 4.62
CA ARG A 409 -17.85 10.39 3.34
C ARG A 409 -18.51 9.18 2.69
N LYS A 410 -19.60 9.42 1.96
CA LYS A 410 -20.35 8.38 1.26
C LYS A 410 -20.21 8.46 -0.25
N ASP A 411 -19.63 9.53 -0.76
CA ASP A 411 -19.46 9.80 -2.18
C ASP A 411 -18.14 10.49 -2.47
N TRP A 412 -17.65 10.33 -3.68
CA TRP A 412 -16.47 11.00 -4.22
C TRP A 412 -16.79 11.53 -5.63
N PRO A 413 -17.39 12.73 -5.73
CA PRO A 413 -17.78 13.30 -7.01
C PRO A 413 -16.62 13.52 -7.97
N THR A 414 -15.39 13.69 -7.48
CA THR A 414 -14.17 13.78 -8.28
C THR A 414 -13.91 12.47 -9.02
N MET A 415 -14.03 11.33 -8.34
CA MET A 415 -13.87 10.00 -8.94
C MET A 415 -14.95 9.71 -9.96
N ALA A 416 -16.22 10.05 -9.67
CA ALA A 416 -17.32 9.92 -10.61
C ALA A 416 -17.07 10.75 -11.87
N TYR A 417 -16.63 12.00 -11.72
CA TYR A 417 -16.30 12.90 -12.81
C TYR A 417 -15.26 12.30 -13.76
N PHE A 418 -14.13 11.79 -13.22
CA PHE A 418 -13.11 11.18 -14.07
C PHE A 418 -13.60 9.90 -14.74
N LYS A 419 -14.44 9.10 -14.09
CA LYS A 419 -15.10 7.95 -14.72
C LYS A 419 -16.00 8.37 -15.88
N GLU A 420 -16.82 9.42 -15.72
CA GLU A 420 -17.66 9.99 -16.77
C GLU A 420 -16.83 10.52 -17.95
N LYS A 421 -15.64 11.07 -17.65
CA LYS A 421 -14.67 11.50 -18.68
C LYS A 421 -13.95 10.32 -19.37
N GLY A 422 -14.24 9.09 -18.98
CA GLY A 422 -13.71 7.87 -19.60
C GLY A 422 -12.37 7.38 -19.08
N PHE A 423 -11.89 7.91 -17.95
CA PHE A 423 -10.65 7.44 -17.34
C PHE A 423 -10.84 6.24 -16.41
N PRO A 424 -9.86 5.32 -16.34
CA PRO A 424 -9.75 4.43 -15.18
C PRO A 424 -9.35 5.26 -13.95
N VAL A 425 -10.01 5.05 -12.83
CA VAL A 425 -9.82 5.86 -11.61
C VAL A 425 -9.46 4.96 -10.44
N ALA A 426 -8.39 5.27 -9.73
CA ALA A 426 -8.04 4.68 -8.45
C ALA A 426 -8.30 5.67 -7.30
N GLY A 427 -8.92 5.21 -6.22
CA GLY A 427 -9.09 6.00 -5.00
C GLY A 427 -7.86 5.90 -4.11
N CYS A 428 -7.37 7.05 -3.65
CA CYS A 428 -6.14 7.15 -2.88
C CYS A 428 -6.40 7.82 -1.53
N PRO A 429 -6.72 7.07 -0.47
CA PRO A 429 -6.85 7.61 0.87
C PRO A 429 -5.50 7.86 1.53
N TRP A 430 -5.57 8.43 2.71
CA TRP A 430 -4.47 8.58 3.65
C TRP A 430 -5.03 8.34 5.06
N MET A 431 -4.52 8.88 6.11
CA MET A 431 -4.82 8.65 7.53
C MET A 431 -6.31 8.67 7.96
N ASN A 432 -7.26 8.98 7.10
CA ASN A 432 -8.68 8.94 7.45
C ASN A 432 -9.23 7.51 7.38
N PHE A 433 -9.00 6.73 8.43
CA PHE A 433 -9.39 5.33 8.52
C PHE A 433 -10.89 5.08 8.34
N ASN A 434 -11.74 6.04 8.75
CA ASN A 434 -13.19 5.95 8.60
C ASN A 434 -13.66 6.13 7.14
N ALA A 435 -12.86 6.76 6.29
CA ALA A 435 -13.18 6.97 4.89
C ALA A 435 -12.69 5.83 3.98
N MET A 436 -11.75 4.98 4.42
CA MET A 436 -11.13 3.96 3.57
C MET A 436 -12.13 2.93 3.05
N LYS A 437 -12.92 2.32 3.93
CA LYS A 437 -13.92 1.32 3.51
C LYS A 437 -15.01 1.93 2.63
N PRO A 438 -15.65 3.08 2.99
CA PRO A 438 -16.58 3.75 2.09
C PRO A 438 -16.00 4.12 0.74
N MET A 439 -14.72 4.54 0.66
CA MET A 439 -14.04 4.85 -0.59
C MET A 439 -13.84 3.59 -1.44
N ALA A 440 -13.39 2.49 -0.86
CA ALA A 440 -13.23 1.22 -1.57
C ALA A 440 -14.57 0.70 -2.13
N ASP A 441 -15.64 0.80 -1.34
CA ASP A 441 -16.99 0.42 -1.77
C ASP A 441 -17.49 1.34 -2.91
N TYR A 442 -17.20 2.64 -2.82
CA TYR A 442 -17.56 3.58 -3.87
C TYR A 442 -16.82 3.30 -5.17
N ILE A 443 -15.51 3.06 -5.11
CA ILE A 443 -14.69 2.66 -6.28
C ILE A 443 -15.25 1.39 -6.93
N SER A 444 -15.59 0.38 -6.15
CA SER A 444 -16.21 -0.83 -6.67
C SER A 444 -17.55 -0.53 -7.35
N LYS A 445 -18.40 0.27 -6.71
CA LYS A 445 -19.73 0.66 -7.21
C LYS A 445 -19.67 1.35 -8.57
N ILE A 446 -18.69 2.24 -8.77
CA ILE A 446 -18.55 2.98 -10.05
C ILE A 446 -17.73 2.21 -11.10
N GLY A 447 -17.30 0.98 -10.81
CA GLY A 447 -16.41 0.22 -11.68
C GLY A 447 -15.06 0.92 -11.87
N GLY A 448 -14.49 1.44 -10.77
CA GLY A 448 -13.19 2.08 -10.77
C GLY A 448 -12.05 1.10 -10.99
N PHE A 449 -10.82 1.61 -11.15
CA PHE A 449 -9.63 0.82 -11.43
C PHE A 449 -9.12 0.08 -10.18
N GLY A 450 -9.11 0.75 -9.02
CA GLY A 450 -8.59 0.18 -7.80
C GLY A 450 -8.37 1.17 -6.67
N PHE A 451 -7.52 0.76 -5.73
CA PHE A 451 -7.30 1.44 -4.46
C PHE A 451 -5.81 1.51 -4.13
N ILE A 452 -5.33 2.68 -3.72
CA ILE A 452 -3.92 2.94 -3.43
C ILE A 452 -3.82 3.61 -2.06
N GLU A 453 -3.34 2.89 -1.06
CA GLU A 453 -3.03 3.50 0.23
C GLU A 453 -1.79 4.36 0.14
N THR A 454 -1.90 5.66 0.37
CA THR A 454 -0.76 6.58 0.39
C THR A 454 -0.15 6.64 1.78
N THR A 455 1.17 6.48 1.89
CA THR A 455 1.86 6.54 3.18
C THR A 455 2.68 7.81 3.39
N TRP A 456 3.02 8.50 2.31
CA TRP A 456 3.86 9.68 2.30
C TRP A 456 5.07 9.51 3.23
N HIS A 457 5.26 10.45 4.17
CA HIS A 457 6.38 10.43 5.11
C HIS A 457 6.22 9.43 6.29
N HIS A 458 5.09 8.73 6.39
CA HIS A 458 4.79 7.86 7.55
C HIS A 458 5.64 6.59 7.64
N LEU A 459 6.35 6.20 6.58
CA LEU A 459 7.31 5.10 6.68
C LEU A 459 8.41 5.35 7.72
N ARG A 460 8.64 6.60 8.08
CA ARG A 460 9.55 7.01 9.16
C ARG A 460 9.03 6.68 10.55
N GLY A 461 7.71 6.55 10.70
CA GLY A 461 7.00 6.28 11.93
C GLY A 461 6.45 4.85 12.02
N SER A 462 5.47 4.65 12.90
CA SER A 462 4.73 3.39 13.06
C SER A 462 3.33 3.44 12.47
N ASP A 463 2.85 4.61 12.11
CA ASP A 463 1.46 4.86 11.71
C ASP A 463 1.08 4.13 10.43
N TRP A 464 2.04 3.93 9.51
CA TRP A 464 1.85 3.20 8.27
C TRP A 464 1.33 1.76 8.47
N VAL A 465 1.64 1.16 9.62
CA VAL A 465 1.11 -0.17 9.97
C VAL A 465 -0.40 -0.13 10.17
N GLN A 466 -0.92 0.92 10.82
CA GLN A 466 -2.37 1.11 10.97
C GLN A 466 -3.02 1.43 9.61
N MET A 467 -2.38 2.28 8.81
CA MET A 467 -2.83 2.59 7.45
C MET A 467 -3.01 1.32 6.63
N TYR A 468 -2.04 0.42 6.64
CA TYR A 468 -2.13 -0.88 5.95
C TYR A 468 -3.29 -1.74 6.44
N LYS A 469 -3.53 -1.80 7.75
CA LYS A 469 -4.65 -2.59 8.32
C LYS A 469 -5.99 -2.14 7.77
N PHE A 470 -6.26 -0.84 7.84
CA PHE A 470 -7.55 -0.29 7.41
C PHE A 470 -7.70 -0.31 5.89
N ALA A 471 -6.66 0.03 5.16
CA ALA A 471 -6.67 0.02 3.71
C ALA A 471 -6.80 -1.40 3.13
N SER A 472 -6.09 -2.38 3.69
CA SER A 472 -6.19 -3.77 3.25
C SER A 472 -7.59 -4.33 3.49
N ALA A 473 -8.15 -4.11 4.68
CA ALA A 473 -9.52 -4.54 4.99
C ALA A 473 -10.53 -3.86 4.03
N ALA A 474 -10.39 -2.56 3.80
CA ALA A 474 -11.23 -1.81 2.87
C ALA A 474 -11.16 -2.36 1.44
N ALA A 475 -9.96 -2.51 0.90
CA ALA A 475 -9.74 -3.01 -0.47
C ALA A 475 -10.13 -4.49 -0.63
N TRP A 476 -10.12 -5.26 0.45
CA TRP A 476 -10.59 -6.64 0.50
C TRP A 476 -12.11 -6.76 0.66
N GLY A 477 -12.81 -5.67 1.00
CA GLY A 477 -14.27 -5.61 1.16
C GLY A 477 -14.74 -5.88 2.58
N THR A 478 -13.85 -5.88 3.55
CA THR A 478 -14.14 -6.18 4.96
C THR A 478 -13.81 -5.01 5.87
N SER A 479 -14.04 -5.15 7.16
CA SER A 479 -13.71 -4.15 8.16
C SER A 479 -12.60 -4.67 9.08
N VAL A 480 -11.85 -3.75 9.68
CA VAL A 480 -10.91 -4.11 10.73
C VAL A 480 -11.70 -4.55 11.96
N PRO A 481 -11.38 -5.71 12.56
CA PRO A 481 -12.05 -6.14 13.79
C PRO A 481 -11.91 -5.11 14.90
N PRO A 482 -12.87 -5.01 15.82
CA PRO A 482 -12.72 -4.22 17.05
C PRO A 482 -11.43 -4.65 17.77
N ARG A 483 -10.74 -3.69 18.38
CA ARG A 483 -9.39 -3.87 18.92
C ARG A 483 -9.29 -5.07 19.85
N PRO A 484 -8.46 -6.07 19.50
CA PRO A 484 -7.95 -7.04 20.48
C PRO A 484 -6.79 -6.41 21.29
N PRO A 485 -6.46 -6.97 22.46
CA PRO A 485 -5.29 -6.58 23.23
C PRO A 485 -4.02 -6.67 22.37
N MET A 486 -3.18 -5.66 22.45
CA MET A 486 -2.12 -5.33 21.49
C MET A 486 -1.02 -6.40 21.26
N TYR A 487 -0.96 -7.45 22.08
CA TYR A 487 0.21 -8.33 22.12
C TYR A 487 -0.01 -9.79 21.68
N ASP A 488 -1.25 -10.25 21.62
CA ASP A 488 -1.57 -11.66 21.32
C ASP A 488 -2.44 -11.87 20.06
N THR A 489 -2.53 -10.86 19.20
CA THR A 489 -3.34 -10.96 17.98
C THR A 489 -2.61 -11.67 16.86
N PRO A 490 -3.31 -12.35 15.95
CA PRO A 490 -2.73 -12.93 14.74
C PRO A 490 -1.85 -11.95 13.98
N PHE A 491 -2.28 -10.70 13.88
CA PHE A 491 -1.53 -9.64 13.24
C PHE A 491 -0.22 -9.28 13.95
N GLY A 492 -0.24 -9.12 15.29
CA GLY A 492 0.96 -8.84 16.06
C GLY A 492 2.00 -9.96 15.96
N ASN A 493 1.55 -11.21 15.92
CA ASN A 493 2.41 -12.37 15.68
C ASN A 493 3.06 -12.31 14.30
N ALA A 494 2.27 -12.00 13.27
CA ALA A 494 2.75 -11.91 11.91
C ALA A 494 3.78 -10.78 11.71
N LEU A 495 3.61 -9.63 12.39
CA LEU A 495 4.59 -8.55 12.39
C LEU A 495 5.95 -9.00 12.97
N ARG A 496 5.93 -9.73 14.07
CA ARG A 496 7.17 -10.27 14.67
C ARG A 496 7.85 -11.27 13.74
N LEU A 497 7.07 -12.11 13.07
CA LEU A 497 7.58 -13.11 12.13
C LEU A 497 8.24 -12.48 10.90
N ILE A 498 7.79 -11.32 10.41
CA ILE A 498 8.45 -10.61 9.31
C ILE A 498 9.88 -10.22 9.70
N GLY A 499 10.09 -9.70 10.90
CA GLY A 499 11.45 -9.41 11.40
C GLY A 499 12.33 -10.67 11.46
N HIS A 500 11.75 -11.79 11.89
CA HIS A 500 12.46 -13.08 11.91
C HIS A 500 12.81 -13.57 10.50
N ASP A 501 11.90 -13.47 9.52
CA ASP A 501 12.16 -13.84 8.12
C ASP A 501 13.30 -13.06 7.51
N MET A 502 13.41 -11.78 7.86
CA MET A 502 14.47 -10.90 7.40
C MET A 502 15.81 -11.14 8.11
N LYS A 503 15.83 -12.03 9.13
CA LYS A 503 17.00 -12.28 9.99
C LYS A 503 17.54 -10.98 10.60
N LEU A 504 16.64 -10.06 10.96
CA LEU A 504 17.04 -8.79 11.55
C LEU A 504 17.61 -9.03 12.95
N THR A 505 18.89 -8.72 13.11
CA THR A 505 19.62 -8.81 14.38
C THR A 505 19.86 -7.44 14.99
N ASP A 506 19.70 -6.39 14.22
CA ASP A 506 19.89 -5.01 14.66
C ASP A 506 18.55 -4.44 15.16
N TYR A 507 18.58 -3.89 16.37
CA TYR A 507 17.44 -3.19 16.96
C TYR A 507 16.92 -2.05 16.07
N LEU A 508 17.81 -1.35 15.37
CA LEU A 508 17.46 -0.28 14.43
C LEU A 508 16.71 -0.80 13.21
N ASP A 509 16.94 -2.03 12.78
CA ASP A 509 16.26 -2.68 11.67
C ASP A 509 14.93 -3.33 12.07
N THR A 510 14.66 -3.50 13.36
CA THR A 510 13.41 -4.12 13.85
C THR A 510 12.21 -3.17 13.89
N GLY A 511 12.40 -1.90 13.54
CA GLY A 511 11.31 -0.90 13.43
C GLY A 511 11.04 -0.11 14.71
N HIS A 512 11.92 -0.20 15.70
CA HIS A 512 11.93 0.73 16.83
C HIS A 512 12.53 2.10 16.48
N LEU A 513 12.94 2.29 15.24
CA LEU A 513 13.32 3.59 14.65
C LEU A 513 12.22 4.66 14.75
N ASN A 514 11.04 4.24 15.04
CA ASN A 514 9.84 5.07 15.04
C ASN A 514 9.84 6.20 16.06
N ASN A 515 10.67 6.10 17.09
CA ASN A 515 10.74 7.08 18.17
C ASN A 515 11.91 8.06 18.04
N GLN A 516 12.69 7.98 16.96
CA GLN A 516 13.91 8.79 16.80
C GLN A 516 13.77 9.97 15.83
N VAL A 517 12.59 10.22 15.30
CA VAL A 517 12.33 11.49 14.61
C VAL A 517 12.18 12.57 15.67
N PRO A 518 13.03 13.60 15.69
CA PRO A 518 12.93 14.65 16.68
C PRO A 518 11.52 15.25 16.72
N PRO A 519 10.97 15.54 17.91
CA PRO A 519 9.73 16.28 18.03
C PRO A 519 9.84 17.60 17.27
N GLY A 520 8.92 17.89 16.37
CA GLY A 520 8.92 19.12 15.56
C GLY A 520 9.23 18.89 14.06
N TRP A 521 9.59 17.68 13.63
CA TRP A 521 9.69 17.35 12.19
C TRP A 521 8.31 17.13 11.54
N TRP A 522 7.29 17.04 12.34
CA TRP A 522 5.89 17.00 11.95
C TRP A 522 5.34 18.43 11.89
N VAL A 523 5.90 19.25 11.05
CA VAL A 523 5.24 20.51 10.74
C VAL A 523 4.14 20.17 9.76
N ASP A 524 2.93 20.15 10.27
CA ASP A 524 1.74 20.24 9.44
C ASP A 524 1.84 21.52 8.64
N ASN A 525 2.34 21.47 7.44
CA ASN A 525 2.19 22.53 6.46
C ASN A 525 0.77 22.41 5.90
N ASN A 526 -0.20 22.88 6.68
CA ASN A 526 -1.52 23.28 6.21
C ASN A 526 -1.46 24.69 5.64
#